data_05cdaf567bc848d2b715ebdaf9264836
#
_entry.id   05cdaf567bc848d2b715ebdaf9264836
#
_cell.length_a   1.000
_cell.length_b   1.000
_cell.length_c   1.000
_cell.angle_alpha   90.00
_cell.angle_beta   90.00
_cell.angle_gamma   90.00
#
_symmetry.space_group_name_H-M   'P 1'
#
loop_
_entity.id
_entity.type
_entity.pdbx_description
1 polymer ?
#
loop_
_entity_poly.entity_id
_entity_poly.type
_entity_poly.pdbx_seq_one_letter_code
_entity_poly.pdbx_strand_id
1 'polypeptide(L)'
;MRFLDRFALAMALLAMPATGAVAETPVERGRYLVTTIAACGNCHTPRDATKKPVAGRELSGGFEFEDPGLGQIVGTNITPDEETGIGQWSEAEIVTALRDGKRPDGTLIRPPMPIPVYRQLSDNDAAAIAAYLKSVKPVRNKVGEAHYGVPLPPSYGAPIVHVPEPSRADKVAYGAYLSGPVGHCVLCHTPPGGGKPFDMSLAYLGGRELPDFDNSSGVAVSRNITAGSKHGIGDWTDAQIKRAITDGIRPDGTHLSRTMPFAWYKRIAPADLDAIVAFLRTLKPSGTE
;
A
#
# COMPACT_ATOMS: atom_id res chain seq x y z
N MET A 1 -9.97 -77.06 -28.47
CA MET A 1 -9.44 -76.59 -27.17
C MET A 1 -8.68 -75.29 -27.43
N ARG A 2 -9.25 -74.10 -27.11
CA ARG A 2 -8.59 -72.77 -27.26
C ARG A 2 -8.47 -72.16 -25.86
N PHE A 3 -7.23 -72.03 -25.40
CA PHE A 3 -6.89 -71.30 -24.17
C PHE A 3 -6.95 -69.80 -24.41
N LEU A 4 -7.77 -69.12 -23.64
CA LEU A 4 -7.82 -67.66 -23.57
C LEU A 4 -6.95 -67.21 -22.40
N ASP A 5 -5.79 -66.63 -22.71
CA ASP A 5 -4.94 -65.95 -21.74
C ASP A 5 -5.56 -64.58 -21.38
N ARG A 6 -5.91 -64.41 -20.11
CA ARG A 6 -6.36 -63.13 -19.54
C ARG A 6 -5.11 -62.41 -18.98
N PHE A 7 -4.64 -61.43 -19.72
CA PHE A 7 -3.69 -60.44 -19.18
C PHE A 7 -4.45 -59.45 -18.26
N ALA A 8 -4.19 -59.53 -16.96
CA ALA A 8 -4.62 -58.53 -15.99
C ALA A 8 -3.61 -57.38 -15.99
N LEU A 9 -4.03 -56.23 -16.51
CA LEU A 9 -3.24 -55.00 -16.47
C LEU A 9 -3.39 -54.34 -15.06
N ALA A 10 -2.37 -54.49 -14.21
CA ALA A 10 -2.31 -53.84 -12.91
C ALA A 10 -1.96 -52.35 -13.10
N MET A 11 -2.94 -51.51 -12.90
CA MET A 11 -2.77 -50.05 -12.93
C MET A 11 -2.18 -49.59 -11.59
N ALA A 12 -0.88 -49.34 -11.55
CA ALA A 12 -0.21 -48.74 -10.38
C ALA A 12 -0.60 -47.26 -10.25
N LEU A 13 -1.43 -46.96 -9.27
CA LEU A 13 -1.69 -45.57 -8.85
C LEU A 13 -0.42 -45.01 -8.17
N LEU A 14 0.35 -44.22 -8.88
CA LEU A 14 1.39 -43.37 -8.29
C LEU A 14 0.72 -42.30 -7.44
N ALA A 15 0.73 -42.48 -6.11
CA ALA A 15 0.38 -41.43 -5.15
C ALA A 15 1.45 -40.33 -5.24
N MET A 16 1.09 -39.18 -5.87
CA MET A 16 1.90 -37.97 -5.79
C MET A 16 1.88 -37.44 -4.35
N PRO A 17 3.05 -37.18 -3.74
CA PRO A 17 3.06 -36.54 -2.44
C PRO A 17 2.40 -35.17 -2.56
N ALA A 18 1.37 -34.93 -1.76
CA ALA A 18 0.81 -33.60 -1.59
C ALA A 18 1.91 -32.69 -1.01
N THR A 19 2.51 -31.85 -1.82
CA THR A 19 3.38 -30.77 -1.33
C THR A 19 2.51 -29.84 -0.51
N GLY A 20 2.53 -30.03 0.82
CA GLY A 20 1.88 -29.12 1.74
C GLY A 20 2.38 -27.70 1.48
N ALA A 21 1.49 -26.77 1.13
CA ALA A 21 1.84 -25.36 1.04
C ALA A 21 2.38 -24.94 2.41
N VAL A 22 3.64 -24.53 2.45
CA VAL A 22 4.24 -23.95 3.66
C VAL A 22 3.46 -22.66 3.95
N ALA A 23 2.91 -22.54 5.16
CA ALA A 23 2.19 -21.33 5.56
C ALA A 23 3.12 -20.11 5.48
N GLU A 24 2.63 -19.01 4.92
CA GLU A 24 3.34 -17.74 4.84
C GLU A 24 3.74 -17.28 6.24
N THR A 25 5.02 -17.01 6.48
CA THR A 25 5.49 -16.48 7.76
C THR A 25 5.12 -15.00 7.94
N PRO A 26 5.03 -14.48 9.18
CA PRO A 26 4.78 -13.05 9.41
C PRO A 26 5.80 -12.15 8.69
N VAL A 27 7.09 -12.51 8.68
CA VAL A 27 8.13 -11.74 7.98
C VAL A 27 7.92 -11.75 6.46
N GLU A 28 7.53 -12.88 5.87
CA GLU A 28 7.21 -12.96 4.44
C GLU A 28 5.99 -12.13 4.08
N ARG A 29 4.93 -12.22 4.89
CA ARG A 29 3.74 -11.40 4.73
C ARG A 29 4.07 -9.91 4.86
N GLY A 30 4.81 -9.52 5.89
CA GLY A 30 5.25 -8.14 6.09
C GLY A 30 6.11 -7.62 4.95
N ARG A 31 7.06 -8.43 4.46
CA ARG A 31 7.84 -8.10 3.26
C ARG A 31 6.94 -7.81 2.08
N TYR A 32 6.00 -8.70 1.80
CA TYR A 32 5.05 -8.51 0.71
C TYR A 32 4.30 -7.19 0.85
N LEU A 33 3.68 -6.93 1.99
CA LEU A 33 2.92 -5.70 2.21
C LEU A 33 3.77 -4.44 2.05
N VAL A 34 4.90 -4.37 2.74
CA VAL A 34 5.80 -3.19 2.76
C VAL A 34 6.40 -2.90 1.39
N THR A 35 6.75 -3.96 0.64
CA THR A 35 7.44 -3.81 -0.66
C THR A 35 6.51 -3.81 -1.86
N THR A 36 5.19 -3.95 -1.64
CA THR A 36 4.18 -3.93 -2.72
C THR A 36 3.06 -2.94 -2.40
N ILE A 37 1.94 -3.40 -1.80
CA ILE A 37 0.68 -2.64 -1.71
C ILE A 37 0.82 -1.40 -0.80
N ALA A 38 1.43 -1.54 0.39
CA ALA A 38 1.67 -0.41 1.29
C ALA A 38 2.76 0.54 0.77
N ALA A 39 3.64 0.06 -0.12
CA ALA A 39 4.66 0.85 -0.81
C ALA A 39 5.48 1.77 0.10
N CYS A 40 5.81 1.33 1.32
CA CYS A 40 6.47 2.15 2.35
C CYS A 40 7.77 2.80 1.82
N GLY A 41 8.53 2.05 0.98
CA GLY A 41 9.73 2.55 0.35
C GLY A 41 9.51 3.73 -0.60
N ASN A 42 8.29 4.03 -1.03
CA ASN A 42 8.02 5.18 -1.89
C ASN A 42 8.35 6.51 -1.20
N CYS A 43 8.09 6.61 0.11
CA CYS A 43 8.43 7.77 0.93
C CYS A 43 9.66 7.55 1.82
N HIS A 44 9.93 6.30 2.23
CA HIS A 44 10.97 5.97 3.18
C HIS A 44 12.29 5.48 2.56
N THR A 45 12.48 5.65 1.24
CA THR A 45 13.75 5.32 0.56
C THR A 45 14.29 6.58 -0.11
N PRO A 46 15.57 6.95 0.09
CA PRO A 46 16.14 8.11 -0.56
C PRO A 46 16.18 7.93 -2.07
N ARG A 47 16.15 9.03 -2.82
CA ARG A 47 16.19 9.03 -4.28
C ARG A 47 17.47 9.68 -4.78
N ASP A 48 17.98 9.16 -5.87
CA ASP A 48 19.13 9.76 -6.57
C ASP A 48 18.70 10.98 -7.41
N ALA A 49 19.71 11.59 -8.09
CA ALA A 49 19.46 12.75 -8.96
C ALA A 49 18.51 12.44 -10.15
N THR A 50 18.31 11.16 -10.49
CA THR A 50 17.36 10.71 -11.52
C THR A 50 15.98 10.38 -10.94
N LYS A 51 15.75 10.72 -9.66
CA LYS A 51 14.51 10.45 -8.90
C LYS A 51 14.20 8.95 -8.70
N LYS A 52 15.19 8.08 -8.85
CA LYS A 52 15.05 6.64 -8.59
C LYS A 52 15.44 6.31 -7.16
N PRO A 53 14.76 5.31 -6.52
CA PRO A 53 15.19 4.80 -5.23
C PRO A 53 16.65 4.34 -5.24
N VAL A 54 17.43 4.75 -4.24
CA VAL A 54 18.83 4.36 -4.08
C VAL A 54 18.91 2.91 -3.59
N ALA A 55 19.50 2.04 -4.41
CA ALA A 55 19.67 0.62 -4.08
C ALA A 55 20.54 0.45 -2.83
N GLY A 56 20.16 -0.48 -1.95
CA GLY A 56 20.84 -0.75 -0.68
C GLY A 56 20.56 0.27 0.42
N ARG A 57 19.71 1.27 0.13
CA ARG A 57 19.24 2.27 1.09
C ARG A 57 17.72 2.20 1.30
N GLU A 58 17.11 1.07 0.96
CA GLU A 58 15.67 0.87 1.10
C GLU A 58 15.23 1.11 2.55
N LEU A 59 14.15 1.85 2.71
CA LEU A 59 13.52 2.19 4.00
C LEU A 59 14.38 3.06 4.94
N SER A 60 15.55 3.55 4.51
CA SER A 60 16.44 4.37 5.35
C SER A 60 16.03 5.84 5.45
N GLY A 61 14.90 6.25 4.86
CA GLY A 61 14.44 7.63 4.88
C GLY A 61 15.24 8.58 3.98
N GLY A 62 15.01 9.89 4.14
CA GLY A 62 15.75 10.93 3.41
C GLY A 62 15.21 11.26 2.02
N PHE A 63 14.03 10.76 1.67
CA PHE A 63 13.32 11.31 0.51
C PHE A 63 12.56 12.59 0.93
N GLU A 64 12.91 13.69 0.28
CA GLU A 64 12.31 15.00 0.52
C GLU A 64 11.44 15.42 -0.66
N PHE A 65 10.28 15.97 -0.36
CA PHE A 65 9.35 16.49 -1.37
C PHE A 65 8.45 17.58 -0.78
N GLU A 66 7.97 18.48 -1.66
CA GLU A 66 6.98 19.47 -1.31
C GLU A 66 5.58 18.90 -1.55
N ASP A 67 4.76 18.87 -0.50
CA ASP A 67 3.33 18.50 -0.60
C ASP A 67 2.49 19.78 -0.66
N PRO A 68 1.63 19.97 -1.70
CA PRO A 68 0.86 21.20 -1.88
C PRO A 68 -0.07 21.53 -0.70
N GLY A 69 -0.49 20.52 0.05
CA GLY A 69 -1.41 20.68 1.19
C GLY A 69 -0.74 20.67 2.55
N LEU A 70 0.55 20.29 2.65
CA LEU A 70 1.22 20.07 3.93
C LEU A 70 2.51 20.87 4.09
N GLY A 71 3.27 21.13 3.03
CA GLY A 71 4.58 21.76 3.03
C GLY A 71 5.72 20.76 2.78
N GLN A 72 6.92 21.05 3.26
CA GLN A 72 8.10 20.24 3.05
C GLN A 72 8.08 18.98 3.90
N ILE A 73 8.08 17.83 3.24
CA ILE A 73 8.02 16.52 3.86
C ILE A 73 9.35 15.80 3.73
N VAL A 74 9.74 15.10 4.78
CA VAL A 74 10.91 14.24 4.80
C VAL A 74 10.53 12.85 5.30
N GLY A 75 10.80 11.83 4.49
CA GLY A 75 10.61 10.42 4.89
C GLY A 75 11.59 10.02 5.98
N THR A 76 11.12 9.49 7.09
CA THR A 76 11.97 9.06 8.22
C THR A 76 12.64 7.72 7.95
N ASN A 77 13.76 7.44 8.64
CA ASN A 77 14.39 6.12 8.64
C ASN A 77 13.52 5.13 9.42
N ILE A 78 13.05 4.09 8.76
CA ILE A 78 12.26 2.99 9.35
C ILE A 78 13.00 1.64 9.30
N THR A 79 14.33 1.66 9.08
CA THR A 79 15.17 0.48 9.29
C THR A 79 15.44 0.28 10.78
N PRO A 80 15.84 -0.94 11.23
CA PRO A 80 16.15 -1.21 12.63
C PRO A 80 17.54 -0.69 13.06
N ASP A 81 17.94 0.50 12.58
CA ASP A 81 19.10 1.22 13.07
C ASP A 81 18.75 1.84 14.43
N GLU A 82 19.60 1.61 15.42
CA GLU A 82 19.32 2.00 16.82
C GLU A 82 19.44 3.52 17.08
N GLU A 83 20.22 4.23 16.28
CA GLU A 83 20.47 5.66 16.48
C GLU A 83 19.55 6.54 15.64
N THR A 84 19.27 6.14 14.41
CA THR A 84 18.59 6.99 13.42
C THR A 84 17.29 6.41 12.90
N GLY A 85 16.97 5.17 13.25
CA GLY A 85 15.79 4.43 12.80
C GLY A 85 14.89 3.97 13.95
N ILE A 86 14.27 2.82 13.76
CA ILE A 86 13.35 2.21 14.71
C ILE A 86 13.97 1.02 15.47
N GLY A 87 15.31 0.92 15.53
CA GLY A 87 15.99 -0.22 16.10
C GLY A 87 15.66 -0.47 17.57
N GLN A 88 15.48 0.59 18.35
CA GLN A 88 15.13 0.52 19.77
C GLN A 88 13.63 0.25 20.02
N TRP A 89 12.77 0.33 19.00
CA TRP A 89 11.35 0.10 19.15
C TRP A 89 11.03 -1.39 19.21
N SER A 90 10.15 -1.80 20.08
CA SER A 90 9.53 -3.12 20.06
C SER A 90 8.55 -3.25 18.88
N GLU A 91 8.21 -4.46 18.49
CA GLU A 91 7.17 -4.71 17.48
C GLU A 91 5.83 -4.11 17.88
N ALA A 92 5.47 -4.16 19.17
CA ALA A 92 4.24 -3.57 19.69
C ALA A 92 4.22 -2.04 19.54
N GLU A 93 5.35 -1.38 19.77
CA GLU A 93 5.48 0.07 19.55
C GLU A 93 5.40 0.44 18.07
N ILE A 94 5.94 -0.41 17.17
CA ILE A 94 5.79 -0.23 15.72
C ILE A 94 4.32 -0.37 15.31
N VAL A 95 3.59 -1.37 15.84
CA VAL A 95 2.14 -1.52 15.60
C VAL A 95 1.37 -0.30 16.11
N THR A 96 1.69 0.20 17.30
CA THR A 96 1.10 1.43 17.85
C THR A 96 1.39 2.64 16.95
N ALA A 97 2.62 2.76 16.45
CA ALA A 97 3.01 3.82 15.54
C ALA A 97 2.23 3.76 14.22
N LEU A 98 2.01 2.57 13.67
CA LEU A 98 1.24 2.37 12.44
C LEU A 98 -0.26 2.68 12.64
N ARG A 99 -0.86 2.18 13.73
CA ARG A 99 -2.31 2.27 13.93
C ARG A 99 -2.76 3.52 14.66
N ASP A 100 -2.04 3.92 15.69
CA ASP A 100 -2.42 5.05 16.53
C ASP A 100 -1.64 6.33 16.17
N GLY A 101 -0.64 6.19 15.29
CA GLY A 101 0.22 7.31 14.90
C GLY A 101 1.05 7.85 16.05
N LYS A 102 1.33 7.03 17.06
CA LYS A 102 2.03 7.45 18.29
C LYS A 102 3.39 6.76 18.40
N ARG A 103 4.45 7.56 18.52
CA ARG A 103 5.81 7.06 18.78
C ARG A 103 6.00 6.64 20.24
N PRO A 104 7.06 5.86 20.58
CA PRO A 104 7.36 5.47 21.95
C PRO A 104 7.57 6.67 22.90
N ASP A 105 8.08 7.79 22.39
CA ASP A 105 8.26 9.04 23.16
C ASP A 105 6.95 9.82 23.39
N GLY A 106 5.83 9.30 22.87
CA GLY A 106 4.50 9.92 22.97
C GLY A 106 4.19 10.94 21.89
N THR A 107 5.15 11.32 21.04
CA THR A 107 4.91 12.24 19.92
C THR A 107 4.09 11.59 18.82
N LEU A 108 3.36 12.42 18.06
CA LEU A 108 2.54 11.92 16.97
C LEU A 108 3.34 11.83 15.66
N ILE A 109 3.10 10.77 14.91
CA ILE A 109 3.48 10.65 13.52
C ILE A 109 2.61 11.61 12.70
N ARG A 110 3.23 12.34 11.78
CA ARG A 110 2.60 13.41 11.03
C ARG A 110 2.12 12.91 9.65
N PRO A 111 1.09 13.57 9.04
CA PRO A 111 0.79 13.32 7.64
C PRO A 111 2.03 13.64 6.76
N PRO A 112 2.16 13.06 5.55
CA PRO A 112 1.18 12.25 4.84
C PRO A 112 1.15 10.77 5.25
N MET A 113 1.81 10.40 6.36
CA MET A 113 1.70 9.02 6.84
C MET A 113 0.22 8.64 6.98
N PRO A 114 -0.26 7.54 6.37
CA PRO A 114 -1.68 7.28 6.18
C PRO A 114 -2.37 6.70 7.43
N ILE A 115 -2.07 7.25 8.60
CA ILE A 115 -2.63 6.80 9.88
C ILE A 115 -4.15 6.68 9.86
N PRO A 116 -4.93 7.62 9.27
CA PRO A 116 -6.39 7.50 9.27
C PRO A 116 -6.93 6.19 8.71
N VAL A 117 -6.24 5.55 7.77
CA VAL A 117 -6.62 4.24 7.21
C VAL A 117 -5.81 3.09 7.82
N TYR A 118 -4.55 3.29 8.19
CA TYR A 118 -3.73 2.28 8.86
C TYR A 118 -4.30 1.84 10.21
N ARG A 119 -5.16 2.66 10.83
CA ARG A 119 -5.97 2.26 11.99
C ARG A 119 -6.81 0.99 11.75
N GLN A 120 -7.10 0.68 10.49
CA GLN A 120 -7.88 -0.49 10.07
C GLN A 120 -7.00 -1.64 9.54
N LEU A 121 -5.68 -1.57 9.66
CA LEU A 121 -4.83 -2.73 9.41
C LEU A 121 -5.20 -3.85 10.36
N SER A 122 -5.36 -5.08 9.83
CA SER A 122 -5.62 -6.25 10.67
C SER A 122 -4.49 -6.48 11.68
N ASP A 123 -4.78 -7.17 12.78
CA ASP A 123 -3.77 -7.47 13.80
C ASP A 123 -2.61 -8.25 13.19
N ASN A 124 -2.93 -9.24 12.34
CA ASN A 124 -1.93 -10.06 11.66
C ASN A 124 -1.05 -9.24 10.72
N ASP A 125 -1.63 -8.38 9.88
CA ASP A 125 -0.86 -7.58 8.93
C ASP A 125 -0.05 -6.48 9.60
N ALA A 126 -0.56 -5.84 10.65
CA ALA A 126 0.20 -4.87 11.42
C ALA A 126 1.41 -5.51 12.13
N ALA A 127 1.23 -6.69 12.74
CA ALA A 127 2.31 -7.47 13.34
C ALA A 127 3.31 -7.96 12.28
N ALA A 128 2.83 -8.41 11.12
CA ALA A 128 3.67 -8.84 10.01
C ALA A 128 4.56 -7.70 9.47
N ILE A 129 4.00 -6.50 9.31
CA ILE A 129 4.76 -5.30 8.93
C ILE A 129 5.85 -5.00 9.97
N ALA A 130 5.51 -5.03 11.26
CA ALA A 130 6.47 -4.79 12.35
C ALA A 130 7.60 -5.82 12.34
N ALA A 131 7.27 -7.11 12.25
CA ALA A 131 8.25 -8.20 12.19
C ALA A 131 9.19 -8.04 10.98
N TYR A 132 8.67 -7.69 9.81
CA TYR A 132 9.51 -7.45 8.64
C TYR A 132 10.42 -6.22 8.83
N LEU A 133 9.92 -5.10 9.33
CA LEU A 133 10.74 -3.89 9.56
C LEU A 133 11.87 -4.16 10.57
N LYS A 134 11.66 -5.02 11.55
CA LYS A 134 12.72 -5.47 12.48
C LYS A 134 13.71 -6.43 11.85
N SER A 135 13.35 -7.12 10.77
CA SER A 135 14.19 -8.11 10.09
C SER A 135 15.07 -7.54 8.97
N VAL A 136 14.81 -6.31 8.49
CA VAL A 136 15.61 -5.72 7.41
C VAL A 136 16.98 -5.28 7.92
N LYS A 137 17.94 -5.11 6.99
CA LYS A 137 19.29 -4.62 7.34
C LYS A 137 19.20 -3.21 7.92
N PRO A 138 19.79 -2.93 9.09
CA PRO A 138 19.89 -1.58 9.61
C PRO A 138 20.74 -0.71 8.70
N VAL A 139 20.29 0.51 8.45
CA VAL A 139 21.00 1.51 7.65
C VAL A 139 21.04 2.81 8.45
N ARG A 140 22.22 3.20 8.91
CA ARG A 140 22.38 4.49 9.60
C ARG A 140 22.14 5.63 8.62
N ASN A 141 21.12 6.44 8.87
CA ASN A 141 20.81 7.63 8.09
C ASN A 141 20.07 8.65 8.93
N LYS A 142 20.77 9.69 9.38
CA LYS A 142 20.13 10.84 10.03
C LYS A 142 19.49 11.71 8.95
N VAL A 143 18.18 11.79 8.95
CA VAL A 143 17.39 12.58 8.00
C VAL A 143 17.10 13.99 8.54
N GLY A 144 16.72 14.91 7.65
CA GLY A 144 16.24 16.23 8.01
C GLY A 144 14.89 16.23 8.70
N GLU A 145 14.41 17.39 9.07
CA GLU A 145 13.08 17.58 9.66
C GLU A 145 12.09 18.05 8.59
N ALA A 146 10.83 17.60 8.71
CA ALA A 146 9.74 18.08 7.88
C ALA A 146 9.21 19.43 8.41
N HIS A 147 8.84 20.33 7.50
CA HIS A 147 8.30 21.64 7.82
C HIS A 147 6.86 21.77 7.32
N TYR A 148 5.91 21.82 8.25
CA TYR A 148 4.48 21.86 7.92
C TYR A 148 3.95 23.30 7.88
N GLY A 149 3.30 23.65 6.76
CA GLY A 149 2.61 24.94 6.57
C GLY A 149 1.18 24.98 7.12
N VAL A 150 0.71 23.89 7.73
CA VAL A 150 -0.68 23.73 8.21
C VAL A 150 -0.72 23.19 9.64
N PRO A 151 -1.79 23.47 10.40
CA PRO A 151 -1.99 22.84 11.70
C PRO A 151 -2.09 21.32 11.56
N LEU A 152 -1.44 20.62 12.48
CA LEU A 152 -1.39 19.16 12.50
C LEU A 152 -2.45 18.59 13.45
N PRO A 153 -2.99 17.38 13.20
CA PRO A 153 -3.99 16.80 14.05
C PRO A 153 -3.42 16.58 15.48
N PRO A 154 -4.18 16.89 16.52
CA PRO A 154 -3.76 16.67 17.90
C PRO A 154 -3.81 15.20 18.32
N SER A 155 -4.58 14.38 17.59
CA SER A 155 -4.66 12.93 17.79
C SER A 155 -5.29 12.27 16.55
N TYR A 156 -5.17 10.94 16.48
CA TYR A 156 -5.87 10.10 15.50
C TYR A 156 -7.05 9.32 16.11
N GLY A 157 -7.41 9.60 17.35
CA GLY A 157 -8.50 8.98 18.08
C GLY A 157 -8.05 8.01 19.19
N ALA A 158 -8.99 7.28 19.77
CA ALA A 158 -8.69 6.29 20.80
C ALA A 158 -7.80 5.16 20.28
N PRO A 159 -6.98 4.53 21.13
CA PRO A 159 -6.13 3.39 20.73
C PRO A 159 -6.94 2.27 20.08
N ILE A 160 -6.36 1.63 19.06
CA ILE A 160 -6.95 0.49 18.38
C ILE A 160 -6.63 -0.78 19.17
N VAL A 161 -7.66 -1.52 19.57
CA VAL A 161 -7.50 -2.74 20.38
C VAL A 161 -7.45 -3.98 19.48
N HIS A 162 -8.38 -4.10 18.53
CA HIS A 162 -8.48 -5.29 17.68
C HIS A 162 -9.08 -4.93 16.32
N VAL A 163 -8.45 -5.46 15.26
CA VAL A 163 -8.95 -5.40 13.87
C VAL A 163 -8.85 -6.80 13.26
N PRO A 164 -9.98 -7.45 12.93
CA PRO A 164 -9.96 -8.76 12.32
C PRO A 164 -9.42 -8.71 10.89
N GLU A 165 -8.84 -9.81 10.42
CA GLU A 165 -8.45 -9.97 9.02
C GLU A 165 -9.68 -10.30 8.17
N PRO A 166 -9.90 -9.60 7.04
CA PRO A 166 -10.98 -9.95 6.13
C PRO A 166 -10.67 -11.27 5.40
N SER A 167 -11.72 -12.03 5.12
CA SER A 167 -11.56 -13.29 4.38
C SER A 167 -11.06 -13.03 2.96
N ARG A 168 -9.98 -13.69 2.56
CA ARG A 168 -9.46 -13.65 1.18
C ARG A 168 -10.41 -14.31 0.17
N ALA A 169 -11.37 -15.13 0.62
CA ALA A 169 -12.39 -15.72 -0.23
C ALA A 169 -13.46 -14.68 -0.66
N ASP A 170 -13.71 -13.66 0.15
CA ASP A 170 -14.51 -12.51 -0.24
C ASP A 170 -13.63 -11.48 -0.96
N LYS A 171 -13.54 -11.61 -2.27
CA LYS A 171 -12.68 -10.76 -3.10
C LYS A 171 -13.01 -9.27 -2.97
N VAL A 172 -14.28 -8.92 -2.78
CA VAL A 172 -14.68 -7.50 -2.68
C VAL A 172 -14.27 -6.94 -1.33
N ALA A 173 -14.58 -7.61 -0.23
CA ALA A 173 -14.18 -7.18 1.11
C ALA A 173 -12.65 -7.16 1.26
N TYR A 174 -11.96 -8.18 0.74
CA TYR A 174 -10.50 -8.23 0.76
C TYR A 174 -9.88 -7.14 -0.13
N GLY A 175 -10.44 -6.88 -1.31
CA GLY A 175 -10.03 -5.78 -2.19
C GLY A 175 -10.23 -4.40 -1.56
N ALA A 176 -11.33 -4.20 -0.83
CA ALA A 176 -11.57 -3.00 -0.04
C ALA A 176 -10.49 -2.80 1.03
N TYR A 177 -10.12 -3.87 1.73
CA TYR A 177 -9.04 -3.87 2.71
C TYR A 177 -7.68 -3.56 2.07
N LEU A 178 -7.34 -4.22 0.95
CA LEU A 178 -6.08 -4.00 0.27
C LEU A 178 -5.95 -2.58 -0.31
N SER A 179 -7.03 -2.01 -0.86
CA SER A 179 -6.99 -0.66 -1.45
C SER A 179 -7.19 0.46 -0.43
N GLY A 180 -7.90 0.21 0.66
CA GLY A 180 -8.12 1.17 1.75
C GLY A 180 -7.04 1.09 2.82
N PRO A 181 -7.19 0.21 3.83
CA PRO A 181 -6.26 0.09 4.96
C PRO A 181 -4.82 -0.15 4.57
N VAL A 182 -4.52 -1.02 3.60
CA VAL A 182 -3.13 -1.36 3.23
C VAL A 182 -2.55 -0.38 2.22
N GLY A 183 -3.25 -0.17 1.10
CA GLY A 183 -2.76 0.58 -0.06
C GLY A 183 -3.10 2.05 -0.04
N HIS A 184 -3.88 2.52 0.94
CA HIS A 184 -4.31 3.91 1.14
C HIS A 184 -4.77 4.67 -0.12
N CYS A 185 -5.26 3.96 -1.14
CA CYS A 185 -5.73 4.54 -2.41
C CYS A 185 -6.74 5.66 -2.18
N VAL A 186 -7.66 5.46 -1.22
CA VAL A 186 -8.71 6.41 -0.87
C VAL A 186 -8.15 7.78 -0.46
N LEU A 187 -6.98 7.85 0.18
CA LEU A 187 -6.44 9.13 0.65
C LEU A 187 -5.93 10.00 -0.51
N CYS A 188 -5.34 9.39 -1.53
CA CYS A 188 -4.92 10.10 -2.73
C CYS A 188 -6.10 10.37 -3.67
N HIS A 189 -7.02 9.42 -3.80
CA HIS A 189 -8.14 9.52 -4.74
C HIS A 189 -9.43 10.13 -4.14
N THR A 190 -9.33 10.87 -3.04
CA THR A 190 -10.44 11.60 -2.42
C THR A 190 -10.08 13.09 -2.31
N PRO A 191 -10.91 13.99 -2.82
CA PRO A 191 -10.62 15.42 -2.76
C PRO A 191 -10.76 15.96 -1.32
N PRO A 192 -10.14 17.10 -0.99
CA PRO A 192 -10.45 17.84 0.22
C PRO A 192 -11.85 18.45 0.12
N GLY A 193 -12.51 18.70 1.24
CA GLY A 193 -13.81 19.36 1.26
C GLY A 193 -14.31 19.67 2.66
N GLY A 194 -15.17 20.69 2.78
CA GLY A 194 -15.77 21.05 4.05
C GLY A 194 -14.77 21.42 5.16
N GLY A 195 -13.61 21.97 4.81
CA GLY A 195 -12.53 22.26 5.76
C GLY A 195 -11.78 21.03 6.28
N LYS A 196 -12.01 19.86 5.68
CA LYS A 196 -11.33 18.59 6.00
C LYS A 196 -10.33 18.23 4.91
N PRO A 197 -9.22 17.54 5.25
CA PRO A 197 -8.23 17.09 4.27
C PRO A 197 -8.79 16.04 3.29
N PHE A 198 -9.89 15.37 3.64
CA PHE A 198 -10.60 14.39 2.80
C PHE A 198 -12.10 14.52 2.99
N ASP A 199 -12.84 14.71 1.90
CA ASP A 199 -14.29 14.58 1.90
C ASP A 199 -14.67 13.13 1.56
N MET A 200 -14.91 12.33 2.58
CA MET A 200 -15.22 10.91 2.41
C MET A 200 -16.57 10.66 1.72
N SER A 201 -17.43 11.65 1.57
CA SER A 201 -18.64 11.54 0.74
C SER A 201 -18.30 11.50 -0.75
N LEU A 202 -17.09 11.96 -1.11
CA LEU A 202 -16.52 11.97 -2.45
C LEU A 202 -15.37 10.96 -2.58
N ALA A 203 -15.37 9.91 -1.76
CA ALA A 203 -14.32 8.90 -1.76
C ALA A 203 -14.09 8.29 -3.14
N TYR A 204 -12.82 8.20 -3.54
CA TYR A 204 -12.35 7.66 -4.83
C TYR A 204 -12.70 8.49 -6.09
N LEU A 205 -13.28 9.69 -5.96
CA LEU A 205 -13.60 10.54 -7.11
C LEU A 205 -12.40 11.31 -7.68
N GLY A 206 -11.25 11.23 -7.03
CA GLY A 206 -10.06 12.00 -7.46
C GLY A 206 -10.16 13.49 -7.13
N GLY A 207 -9.45 14.32 -7.90
CA GLY A 207 -9.47 15.77 -7.74
C GLY A 207 -8.54 16.31 -6.64
N ARG A 208 -7.75 15.45 -5.98
CA ARG A 208 -6.76 15.87 -5.00
C ARG A 208 -5.46 16.26 -5.70
N GLU A 209 -4.91 17.39 -5.33
CA GLU A 209 -3.56 17.80 -5.68
C GLU A 209 -2.53 17.05 -4.84
N LEU A 210 -1.50 16.54 -5.51
CA LEU A 210 -0.43 15.73 -4.93
C LEU A 210 0.91 16.20 -5.50
N PRO A 211 2.03 15.98 -4.79
CA PRO A 211 3.35 16.27 -5.35
C PRO A 211 3.57 15.45 -6.63
N ASP A 212 4.06 16.07 -7.69
CA ASP A 212 4.45 15.35 -8.91
C ASP A 212 5.91 14.90 -8.79
N PHE A 213 6.12 13.62 -8.54
CA PHE A 213 7.47 13.04 -8.39
C PHE A 213 8.25 12.96 -9.70
N ASP A 214 7.61 13.20 -10.85
CA ASP A 214 8.27 13.33 -12.15
C ASP A 214 8.82 14.75 -12.36
N ASN A 215 8.14 15.74 -11.77
CA ASN A 215 8.49 17.15 -11.87
C ASN A 215 8.56 17.76 -10.46
N SER A 216 9.75 18.13 -10.02
CA SER A 216 10.02 18.62 -8.65
C SER A 216 9.24 19.88 -8.24
N SER A 217 8.67 20.61 -9.20
CA SER A 217 7.82 21.79 -8.99
C SER A 217 6.39 21.60 -9.48
N GLY A 218 6.04 20.40 -9.95
CA GLY A 218 4.74 20.07 -10.52
C GLY A 218 3.74 19.55 -9.49
N VAL A 219 2.48 19.68 -9.87
CA VAL A 219 1.35 19.11 -9.14
C VAL A 219 0.66 18.07 -10.02
N ALA A 220 0.51 16.86 -9.49
CA ALA A 220 -0.29 15.81 -10.08
C ALA A 220 -1.70 15.84 -9.48
N VAL A 221 -2.73 15.78 -10.30
CA VAL A 221 -4.12 15.69 -9.83
C VAL A 221 -4.60 14.26 -9.94
N SER A 222 -5.03 13.70 -8.80
CA SER A 222 -5.56 12.34 -8.74
C SER A 222 -6.82 12.17 -9.58
N ARG A 223 -6.99 11.00 -10.17
CA ARG A 223 -8.12 10.71 -11.06
C ARG A 223 -9.24 9.98 -10.32
N ASN A 224 -10.47 10.13 -10.85
CA ASN A 224 -11.62 9.34 -10.45
C ASN A 224 -11.36 7.85 -10.79
N ILE A 225 -11.47 6.99 -9.78
CA ILE A 225 -11.29 5.52 -9.91
C ILE A 225 -12.55 4.76 -9.53
N THR A 226 -13.71 5.41 -9.52
CA THR A 226 -15.02 4.75 -9.37
C THR A 226 -15.46 4.08 -10.68
N ALA A 227 -16.50 3.24 -10.60
CA ALA A 227 -17.01 2.50 -11.74
C ALA A 227 -17.90 3.33 -12.72
N GLY A 228 -17.86 4.66 -12.61
CA GLY A 228 -18.51 5.55 -13.59
C GLY A 228 -17.86 5.46 -14.98
N SER A 229 -18.67 5.53 -16.02
CA SER A 229 -18.19 5.39 -17.40
C SER A 229 -17.57 6.69 -17.95
N LYS A 230 -18.15 7.83 -17.64
CA LYS A 230 -17.76 9.11 -18.24
C LYS A 230 -16.45 9.67 -17.70
N HIS A 231 -16.20 9.58 -16.38
CA HIS A 231 -15.07 10.22 -15.72
C HIS A 231 -14.25 9.24 -14.85
N GLY A 232 -14.75 8.02 -14.65
CA GLY A 232 -14.12 6.97 -13.85
C GLY A 232 -13.44 5.91 -14.72
N ILE A 233 -13.42 4.69 -14.20
CA ILE A 233 -12.80 3.52 -14.85
C ILE A 233 -13.84 2.48 -15.31
N GLY A 234 -15.13 2.86 -15.38
CA GLY A 234 -16.24 1.93 -15.68
C GLY A 234 -16.09 1.24 -17.05
N ASP A 235 -15.69 1.98 -18.07
CA ASP A 235 -15.52 1.47 -19.44
C ASP A 235 -14.18 0.74 -19.67
N TRP A 236 -13.29 0.72 -18.67
CA TRP A 236 -12.01 0.02 -18.79
C TRP A 236 -12.20 -1.48 -18.53
N THR A 237 -11.50 -2.32 -19.27
CA THR A 237 -11.42 -3.74 -18.92
C THR A 237 -10.62 -3.96 -17.64
N ASP A 238 -10.81 -5.10 -16.97
CA ASP A 238 -10.01 -5.43 -15.76
C ASP A 238 -8.50 -5.45 -16.07
N ALA A 239 -8.12 -5.94 -17.24
CA ALA A 239 -6.73 -5.92 -17.68
C ALA A 239 -6.16 -4.50 -17.83
N GLN A 240 -6.97 -3.55 -18.33
CA GLN A 240 -6.59 -2.14 -18.44
C GLN A 240 -6.46 -1.48 -17.05
N ILE A 241 -7.37 -1.77 -16.12
CA ILE A 241 -7.29 -1.27 -14.74
C ILE A 241 -6.02 -1.80 -14.07
N LYS A 242 -5.75 -3.11 -14.17
CA LYS A 242 -4.53 -3.72 -13.63
C LYS A 242 -3.28 -3.08 -14.20
N ARG A 243 -3.22 -2.91 -15.52
CA ARG A 243 -2.09 -2.26 -16.20
C ARG A 243 -1.90 -0.81 -15.73
N ALA A 244 -2.98 -0.07 -15.51
CA ALA A 244 -2.90 1.28 -14.96
C ALA A 244 -2.33 1.29 -13.54
N ILE A 245 -2.70 0.31 -12.70
CA ILE A 245 -2.20 0.18 -11.33
C ILE A 245 -0.72 -0.25 -11.33
N THR A 246 -0.32 -1.22 -12.16
CA THR A 246 1.02 -1.83 -12.11
C THR A 246 2.06 -1.11 -12.95
N ASP A 247 1.67 -0.60 -14.11
CA ASP A 247 2.59 -0.05 -15.11
C ASP A 247 2.39 1.46 -15.34
N GLY A 248 1.33 2.03 -14.77
CA GLY A 248 0.98 3.44 -14.96
C GLY A 248 0.57 3.78 -16.38
N ILE A 249 -0.04 2.84 -17.11
CA ILE A 249 -0.42 3.03 -18.52
C ILE A 249 -1.93 2.96 -18.66
N ARG A 250 -2.52 4.04 -19.20
CA ARG A 250 -3.97 4.13 -19.49
C ARG A 250 -4.36 3.32 -20.73
N PRO A 251 -5.67 3.09 -20.97
CA PRO A 251 -6.16 2.39 -22.17
C PRO A 251 -5.72 3.05 -23.47
N ASP A 252 -5.58 4.37 -23.51
CA ASP A 252 -5.12 5.16 -24.64
C ASP A 252 -3.60 5.14 -24.87
N GLY A 253 -2.85 4.43 -24.00
CA GLY A 253 -1.40 4.32 -24.04
C GLY A 253 -0.65 5.46 -23.34
N THR A 254 -1.34 6.47 -22.81
CA THR A 254 -0.69 7.57 -22.08
C THR A 254 -0.23 7.12 -20.71
N HIS A 255 0.81 7.79 -20.16
CA HIS A 255 1.37 7.48 -18.85
C HIS A 255 0.72 8.29 -17.74
N LEU A 256 0.58 7.65 -16.58
CA LEU A 256 0.22 8.27 -15.31
C LEU A 256 1.48 8.83 -14.63
N SER A 257 1.31 9.84 -13.76
CA SER A 257 2.40 10.37 -12.94
C SER A 257 2.94 9.30 -11.98
N ARG A 258 4.27 9.28 -11.78
CA ARG A 258 4.96 8.40 -10.81
C ARG A 258 4.71 8.76 -9.35
N THR A 259 3.84 9.71 -9.07
CA THR A 259 3.26 9.93 -7.75
C THR A 259 2.53 8.67 -7.28
N MET A 260 1.88 7.95 -8.21
CA MET A 260 1.49 6.55 -7.95
C MET A 260 2.75 5.65 -7.90
N PRO A 261 2.85 4.76 -6.90
CA PRO A 261 4.07 3.98 -6.66
C PRO A 261 4.17 2.73 -7.53
N PHE A 262 4.16 2.88 -8.87
CA PHE A 262 4.21 1.75 -9.82
C PHE A 262 5.42 0.82 -9.62
N ALA A 263 6.57 1.36 -9.16
CA ALA A 263 7.75 0.56 -8.87
C ALA A 263 7.50 -0.52 -7.80
N TRP A 264 6.52 -0.30 -6.93
CA TRP A 264 6.06 -1.24 -5.90
C TRP A 264 4.86 -2.04 -6.38
N TYR A 265 3.86 -1.39 -6.95
CA TYR A 265 2.59 -1.99 -7.36
C TYR A 265 2.73 -3.06 -8.44
N LYS A 266 3.73 -2.97 -9.33
CA LYS A 266 4.00 -4.01 -10.33
C LYS A 266 4.31 -5.40 -9.74
N ARG A 267 4.57 -5.49 -8.43
CA ARG A 267 4.84 -6.73 -7.72
C ARG A 267 3.64 -7.25 -6.91
N ILE A 268 2.49 -6.60 -7.01
CA ILE A 268 1.25 -7.07 -6.38
C ILE A 268 0.91 -8.43 -6.97
N ALA A 269 0.61 -9.41 -6.10
CA ALA A 269 0.21 -10.74 -6.52
C ALA A 269 -1.06 -10.69 -7.38
N PRO A 270 -1.16 -11.51 -8.44
CA PRO A 270 -2.33 -11.46 -9.34
C PRO A 270 -3.67 -11.59 -8.62
N ALA A 271 -3.78 -12.46 -7.61
CA ALA A 271 -5.01 -12.65 -6.85
C ALA A 271 -5.41 -11.41 -6.03
N ASP A 272 -4.43 -10.70 -5.47
CA ASP A 272 -4.66 -9.47 -4.71
C ASP A 272 -5.06 -8.32 -5.65
N LEU A 273 -4.43 -8.26 -6.83
CA LEU A 273 -4.80 -7.30 -7.87
C LEU A 273 -6.22 -7.56 -8.40
N ASP A 274 -6.62 -8.83 -8.54
CA ASP A 274 -7.99 -9.23 -8.87
C ASP A 274 -8.98 -8.77 -7.80
N ALA A 275 -8.64 -8.90 -6.52
CA ALA A 275 -9.47 -8.45 -5.41
C ALA A 275 -9.62 -6.91 -5.41
N ILE A 276 -8.52 -6.18 -5.59
CA ILE A 276 -8.55 -4.72 -5.71
C ILE A 276 -9.47 -4.29 -6.86
N VAL A 277 -9.33 -4.88 -8.04
CA VAL A 277 -10.19 -4.56 -9.20
C VAL A 277 -11.66 -4.91 -8.91
N ALA A 278 -11.94 -6.06 -8.30
CA ALA A 278 -13.29 -6.44 -7.91
C ALA A 278 -13.94 -5.41 -6.98
N PHE A 279 -13.19 -4.90 -6.01
CA PHE A 279 -13.67 -3.81 -5.14
C PHE A 279 -13.89 -2.51 -5.91
N LEU A 280 -12.94 -2.06 -6.74
CA LEU A 280 -13.07 -0.83 -7.52
C LEU A 280 -14.32 -0.85 -8.42
N ARG A 281 -14.70 -2.01 -8.93
CA ARG A 281 -15.94 -2.22 -9.70
C ARG A 281 -17.22 -2.00 -8.91
N THR A 282 -17.18 -2.07 -7.58
CA THR A 282 -18.34 -1.81 -6.72
C THR A 282 -18.50 -0.33 -6.36
N LEU A 283 -17.48 0.49 -6.60
CA LEU A 283 -17.51 1.91 -6.26
C LEU A 283 -18.48 2.66 -7.18
N LYS A 284 -19.59 3.11 -6.61
CA LYS A 284 -20.57 3.86 -7.37
C LYS A 284 -20.03 5.24 -7.74
N PRO A 285 -20.28 5.72 -8.97
CA PRO A 285 -20.06 7.12 -9.28
C PRO A 285 -20.95 7.97 -8.38
N SER A 286 -20.40 9.02 -7.76
CA SER A 286 -21.23 9.98 -7.03
C SER A 286 -21.48 11.20 -7.89
N GLY A 287 -22.74 11.64 -7.93
CA GLY A 287 -23.17 12.86 -8.59
C GLY A 287 -23.21 12.76 -10.12
N THR A 288 -24.14 13.43 -10.70
CA THR A 288 -24.37 13.68 -12.15
C THR A 288 -23.31 13.17 -13.11
N GLU A 289 -23.47 11.95 -13.60
CA GLU A 289 -22.94 11.54 -14.89
C GLU A 289 -23.59 12.31 -16.06
#